data_ad861a6c5ac632d63c57e56b5b2df897
#
_entry.id   ad861a6c5ac632d63c57e56b5b2df897
#
_cell.length_a   1.000
_cell.length_b   1.000
_cell.length_c   1.000
_cell.angle_alpha   90.00
_cell.angle_beta   90.00
_cell.angle_gamma   90.00
#
_symmetry.space_group_name_H-M   'P 1'
#
loop_
_entity.id
_entity.type
_entity.pdbx_description
1 polymer ?
#
loop_
_entity_poly.entity_id
_entity_poly.type
_entity_poly.pdbx_seq_one_letter_code
_entity_poly.pdbx_strand_id
1 'polypeptide(L)'
;MGLGLATVLASDNTKSMVSGSIPSSAPDLSLPVNNLINLIRMQSSLGNEDQVPWHYNGTLYFQKGSEQPIPMIKIEGMESYKVIPQEDGSYEILGNMLTFFRDLDSGEMIRQFKNPFTGEVNTILPNIRRASLGRGLNISTMGVRPTAFIEKMADDPLILDWTFGPKTIWLHNQTAYPPGLSAPRMQRMTMFAPIEEFLDKEALSFSTMFTATVLMPWLPWMGMDNVEGHTLWHASGVKLDSINQLPEEYYKRMMEEHPELSRFNLQEDTGPVIYE
;
A
#
# COMPACT_ATOMS: atom_id res chain seq x y z
N MET A 1 3.99 -5.96 -7.90
CA MET A 1 3.35 -4.67 -7.61
C MET A 1 2.71 -4.79 -6.25
N GLY A 2 3.06 -3.92 -5.34
CA GLY A 2 2.64 -4.05 -3.96
C GLY A 2 1.28 -3.47 -3.67
N LEU A 3 0.78 -3.77 -2.48
CA LEU A 3 -0.34 -3.10 -1.82
C LEU A 3 -0.03 -1.62 -1.51
N GLY A 4 1.16 -1.15 -1.92
CA GLY A 4 1.57 0.22 -1.71
C GLY A 4 0.55 1.22 -2.20
N LEU A 5 0.52 2.38 -1.61
CA LEU A 5 -0.25 3.54 -2.05
C LEU A 5 -0.08 3.76 -3.55
N ALA A 6 -0.80 2.95 -4.31
CA ALA A 6 -1.00 3.27 -5.70
C ALA A 6 -1.91 4.48 -5.69
N THR A 7 -1.34 5.60 -6.01
CA THR A 7 -1.98 6.80 -6.54
C THR A 7 -3.44 6.97 -6.12
N VAL A 8 -3.69 7.89 -5.22
CA VAL A 8 -5.00 8.53 -5.10
C VAL A 8 -5.24 9.19 -6.46
N LEU A 9 -5.87 8.49 -7.39
CA LEU A 9 -6.35 9.10 -8.60
C LEU A 9 -7.66 9.80 -8.23
N ALA A 10 -7.70 11.10 -8.46
CA ALA A 10 -8.89 11.90 -8.33
C ALA A 10 -10.08 11.22 -9.03
N SER A 11 -11.09 10.91 -8.26
CA SER A 11 -12.41 10.73 -8.85
C SER A 11 -12.86 12.12 -9.32
N ASP A 12 -13.51 12.22 -10.47
CA ASP A 12 -14.09 13.45 -11.04
C ASP A 12 -15.14 14.17 -10.14
N ASN A 13 -15.10 13.97 -8.84
CA ASN A 13 -16.02 14.56 -7.87
C ASN A 13 -15.27 15.39 -6.83
N THR A 14 -15.23 16.69 -7.08
CA THR A 14 -14.81 17.76 -6.14
C THR A 14 -15.73 17.93 -4.92
N LYS A 15 -16.58 16.98 -4.59
CA LYS A 15 -17.36 17.01 -3.36
C LYS A 15 -16.59 16.35 -2.24
N SER A 16 -16.40 17.10 -1.13
CA SER A 16 -15.94 16.53 0.13
C SER A 16 -16.74 15.26 0.44
N MET A 17 -16.06 14.12 0.48
CA MET A 17 -16.67 12.81 0.76
C MET A 17 -16.57 12.48 2.26
N VAL A 18 -16.77 13.48 3.11
CA VAL A 18 -16.80 13.30 4.56
C VAL A 18 -18.19 12.86 4.98
N SER A 19 -18.28 11.71 5.65
CA SER A 19 -19.54 11.13 6.13
C SER A 19 -19.48 10.79 7.63
N GLY A 20 -20.65 10.62 8.23
CA GLY A 20 -20.81 10.36 9.67
C GLY A 20 -20.93 11.64 10.51
N SER A 21 -21.03 11.45 11.84
CA SER A 21 -21.11 12.58 12.79
C SER A 21 -19.72 13.12 13.06
N ILE A 22 -19.35 14.22 12.43
CA ILE A 22 -18.05 14.87 12.58
C ILE A 22 -17.98 15.51 13.98
N PRO A 23 -16.99 15.16 14.82
CA PRO A 23 -16.76 15.84 16.09
C PRO A 23 -16.42 17.33 15.85
N SER A 24 -16.90 18.20 16.72
CA SER A 24 -16.65 19.66 16.61
C SER A 24 -15.15 20.03 16.76
N SER A 25 -14.36 19.15 17.33
CA SER A 25 -12.90 19.30 17.48
C SER A 25 -12.11 18.75 16.29
N ALA A 26 -12.78 18.11 15.32
CA ALA A 26 -12.10 17.55 14.16
C ALA A 26 -11.51 18.67 13.28
N PRO A 27 -10.35 18.42 12.63
CA PRO A 27 -9.82 19.33 11.63
C PRO A 27 -10.80 19.45 10.45
N ASP A 28 -10.85 20.64 9.84
CA ASP A 28 -11.65 20.85 8.65
C ASP A 28 -11.06 20.11 7.45
N LEU A 29 -11.63 18.96 7.11
CA LEU A 29 -11.19 18.10 5.99
C LEU A 29 -11.64 18.61 4.62
N SER A 30 -12.31 19.75 4.52
CA SER A 30 -12.48 20.47 3.25
C SER A 30 -11.17 21.16 2.82
N LEU A 31 -10.22 21.33 3.74
CA LEU A 31 -8.92 21.93 3.48
C LEU A 31 -7.88 20.87 3.06
N PRO A 32 -7.24 21.02 1.89
CA PRO A 32 -6.23 20.07 1.40
C PRO A 32 -5.09 19.83 2.39
N VAL A 33 -4.66 20.86 3.14
CA VAL A 33 -3.58 20.73 4.11
C VAL A 33 -3.94 19.77 5.25
N ASN A 34 -5.19 19.77 5.71
CA ASN A 34 -5.63 18.86 6.76
C ASN A 34 -5.74 17.41 6.24
N ASN A 35 -6.09 17.22 4.97
CA ASN A 35 -6.04 15.91 4.33
C ASN A 35 -4.60 15.40 4.23
N LEU A 36 -3.66 16.24 3.80
CA LEU A 36 -2.24 15.91 3.68
C LEU A 36 -1.65 15.46 5.03
N ILE A 37 -1.81 16.27 6.07
CA ILE A 37 -1.28 15.98 7.40
C ILE A 37 -1.86 14.66 7.95
N ASN A 38 -3.18 14.48 7.87
CA ASN A 38 -3.83 13.29 8.41
C ASN A 38 -3.58 12.03 7.56
N LEU A 39 -3.39 12.15 6.25
CA LEU A 39 -2.93 11.04 5.42
C LEU A 39 -1.56 10.55 5.87
N ILE A 40 -0.61 11.48 6.08
CA ILE A 40 0.74 11.13 6.55
C ILE A 40 0.67 10.46 7.92
N ARG A 41 -0.08 11.01 8.88
CA ARG A 41 -0.27 10.42 10.22
C ARG A 41 -0.90 9.03 10.17
N MET A 42 -1.84 8.82 9.24
CA MET A 42 -2.52 7.54 9.02
C MET A 42 -1.56 6.49 8.47
N GLN A 43 -0.80 6.85 7.44
CA GLN A 43 0.04 5.91 6.69
C GLN A 43 1.45 5.77 7.27
N SER A 44 1.99 6.85 7.80
CA SER A 44 3.38 6.94 8.25
C SER A 44 3.45 7.75 9.55
N SER A 45 4.35 8.71 9.64
CA SER A 45 4.53 9.63 10.75
C SER A 45 5.02 10.99 10.25
N LEU A 46 4.66 12.05 10.98
CA LEU A 46 5.24 13.40 10.82
C LEU A 46 6.54 13.55 11.63
N GLY A 47 6.94 12.56 12.41
CA GLY A 47 8.20 12.53 13.15
C GLY A 47 9.40 12.24 12.24
N ASN A 48 10.56 12.14 12.86
CA ASN A 48 11.83 11.86 12.17
C ASN A 48 12.19 10.37 12.22
N GLU A 49 11.21 9.47 12.20
CA GLU A 49 11.45 8.04 12.19
C GLU A 49 12.21 7.64 10.93
N ASP A 50 13.17 6.74 11.07
CA ASP A 50 13.93 6.21 9.94
C ASP A 50 13.03 5.42 8.99
N GLN A 51 12.02 4.75 9.56
CA GLN A 51 10.96 4.06 8.83
C GLN A 51 9.76 3.76 9.71
N VAL A 52 8.59 3.67 9.10
CA VAL A 52 7.34 3.24 9.73
C VAL A 52 6.90 1.94 9.07
N PRO A 53 7.11 0.79 9.73
CA PRO A 53 6.78 -0.50 9.15
C PRO A 53 5.31 -0.85 9.34
N TRP A 54 4.82 -1.68 8.43
CA TRP A 54 3.52 -2.33 8.46
C TRP A 54 3.73 -3.83 8.29
N HIS A 55 2.95 -4.62 8.98
CA HIS A 55 2.83 -6.05 8.72
C HIS A 55 1.44 -6.37 8.21
N TYR A 56 1.36 -7.22 7.19
CA TYR A 56 0.09 -7.69 6.67
C TYR A 56 0.13 -9.18 6.33
N ASN A 57 -1.06 -9.78 6.37
CA ASN A 57 -1.29 -11.12 5.87
C ASN A 57 -2.63 -11.16 5.12
N GLY A 58 -2.81 -12.22 4.34
CA GLY A 58 -4.01 -12.36 3.54
C GLY A 58 -4.01 -13.61 2.69
N THR A 59 -4.86 -13.58 1.67
CA THR A 59 -5.03 -14.69 0.72
C THR A 59 -5.00 -14.16 -0.71
N LEU A 60 -4.30 -14.88 -1.55
CA LEU A 60 -4.29 -14.73 -2.99
C LEU A 60 -5.28 -15.72 -3.59
N TYR A 61 -6.27 -15.18 -4.27
CA TYR A 61 -7.25 -15.94 -5.03
C TYR A 61 -6.91 -15.94 -6.50
N PHE A 62 -7.19 -17.04 -7.17
CA PHE A 62 -7.09 -17.16 -8.62
C PHE A 62 -8.48 -17.16 -9.21
N GLN A 63 -8.69 -16.36 -10.24
CA GLN A 63 -9.93 -16.30 -10.99
C GLN A 63 -9.65 -16.51 -12.47
N LYS A 64 -10.10 -17.64 -13.03
CA LYS A 64 -9.97 -17.97 -14.45
C LYS A 64 -11.23 -17.51 -15.18
N GLY A 65 -11.08 -16.62 -16.14
CA GLY A 65 -12.20 -16.05 -16.89
C GLY A 65 -13.29 -15.48 -15.96
N SER A 66 -14.52 -15.96 -16.10
CA SER A 66 -15.69 -15.58 -15.30
C SER A 66 -16.00 -16.55 -14.15
N GLU A 67 -15.12 -17.52 -13.89
CA GLU A 67 -15.30 -18.49 -12.79
C GLU A 67 -15.20 -17.81 -11.42
N GLN A 68 -15.65 -18.49 -10.38
CA GLN A 68 -15.51 -17.96 -9.01
C GLN A 68 -14.03 -17.93 -8.59
N PRO A 69 -13.60 -16.89 -7.87
CA PRO A 69 -12.27 -16.85 -7.28
C PRO A 69 -12.04 -18.03 -6.33
N ILE A 70 -10.91 -18.69 -6.47
CA ILE A 70 -10.50 -19.82 -5.63
C ILE A 70 -9.33 -19.39 -4.77
N PRO A 71 -9.37 -19.59 -3.42
CA PRO A 71 -8.23 -19.32 -2.56
C PRO A 71 -7.11 -20.30 -2.90
N MET A 72 -5.89 -19.81 -3.14
CA MET A 72 -4.81 -20.64 -3.62
C MET A 72 -3.54 -20.57 -2.77
N ILE A 73 -3.20 -19.39 -2.29
CA ILE A 73 -1.94 -19.15 -1.59
C ILE A 73 -2.21 -18.12 -0.50
N LYS A 74 -1.64 -18.30 0.69
CA LYS A 74 -1.58 -17.23 1.69
C LYS A 74 -0.43 -16.27 1.35
N ILE A 75 -0.61 -15.03 1.69
CA ILE A 75 0.41 -14.00 1.58
C ILE A 75 0.76 -13.45 2.96
N GLU A 76 2.02 -13.16 3.17
CA GLU A 76 2.50 -12.44 4.33
C GLU A 76 3.53 -11.42 3.87
N GLY A 77 3.41 -10.19 4.34
CA GLY A 77 4.27 -9.14 3.86
C GLY A 77 4.52 -8.03 4.86
N MET A 78 5.54 -7.26 4.52
CA MET A 78 5.87 -5.99 5.14
C MET A 78 5.79 -4.89 4.08
N GLU A 79 5.28 -3.74 4.48
CA GLU A 79 5.57 -2.46 3.85
C GLU A 79 6.24 -1.57 4.89
N SER A 80 7.11 -0.69 4.45
CA SER A 80 7.67 0.35 5.31
C SER A 80 7.70 1.67 4.57
N TYR A 81 7.52 2.75 5.30
CA TYR A 81 7.47 4.10 4.74
C TYR A 81 8.41 5.04 5.48
N LYS A 82 9.04 5.95 4.74
CA LYS A 82 9.78 7.09 5.26
C LYS A 82 9.22 8.36 4.62
N VAL A 83 8.93 9.33 5.46
CA VAL A 83 8.42 10.64 5.04
C VAL A 83 9.56 11.65 5.07
N ILE A 84 9.73 12.40 3.98
CA ILE A 84 10.77 13.40 3.82
C ILE A 84 10.09 14.72 3.48
N PRO A 85 10.09 15.73 4.40
CA PRO A 85 9.55 17.04 4.09
C PRO A 85 10.41 17.73 3.02
N GLN A 86 9.75 18.42 2.09
CA GLN A 86 10.37 19.17 1.01
C GLN A 86 10.29 20.69 1.28
N GLU A 87 11.17 21.47 0.67
CA GLU A 87 11.23 22.92 0.86
C GLU A 87 9.96 23.66 0.40
N ASP A 88 9.22 23.08 -0.56
CA ASP A 88 7.98 23.64 -1.08
C ASP A 88 6.74 23.30 -0.23
N GLY A 89 6.93 22.62 0.91
CA GLY A 89 5.85 22.19 1.81
C GLY A 89 5.17 20.88 1.38
N SER A 90 5.62 20.25 0.33
CA SER A 90 5.24 18.88 -0.02
C SER A 90 6.03 17.87 0.81
N TYR A 91 5.66 16.60 0.69
CA TYR A 91 6.36 15.49 1.31
C TYR A 91 6.67 14.42 0.25
N GLU A 92 7.89 13.93 0.25
CA GLU A 92 8.22 12.71 -0.44
C GLU A 92 8.01 11.53 0.51
N ILE A 93 7.28 10.51 0.06
CA ILE A 93 7.11 9.26 0.81
C ILE A 93 7.81 8.15 0.04
N LEU A 94 8.88 7.65 0.62
CA LEU A 94 9.57 6.46 0.16
C LEU A 94 8.85 5.22 0.70
N GLY A 95 8.80 4.15 -0.09
CA GLY A 95 8.14 2.91 0.33
C GLY A 95 8.89 1.67 -0.13
N ASN A 96 9.25 0.81 0.83
CA ASN A 96 9.72 -0.55 0.58
C ASN A 96 8.59 -1.55 0.80
N MET A 97 8.63 -2.68 0.12
CA MET A 97 7.69 -3.78 0.31
C MET A 97 8.36 -5.11 0.01
N LEU A 98 8.00 -6.11 0.79
CA LEU A 98 8.34 -7.50 0.56
C LEU A 98 7.14 -8.37 0.89
N THR A 99 6.74 -9.24 -0.03
CA THR A 99 5.70 -10.24 0.20
C THR A 99 6.28 -11.62 -0.03
N PHE A 100 6.19 -12.48 0.98
CA PHE A 100 6.38 -13.92 0.85
C PHE A 100 5.05 -14.64 0.69
N PHE A 101 5.14 -15.85 0.20
CA PHE A 101 3.98 -16.70 -0.05
C PHE A 101 4.02 -17.92 0.87
N ARG A 102 2.84 -18.32 1.36
CA ARG A 102 2.67 -19.45 2.25
C ARG A 102 1.67 -20.45 1.66
N ASP A 103 1.89 -21.71 1.91
CA ASP A 103 0.94 -22.75 1.57
C ASP A 103 -0.41 -22.50 2.24
N LEU A 104 -1.50 -22.75 1.49
CA LEU A 104 -2.84 -22.42 1.95
C LEU A 104 -3.24 -23.25 3.18
N ASP A 105 -2.88 -24.52 3.19
CA ASP A 105 -3.32 -25.49 4.20
C ASP A 105 -2.37 -25.53 5.40
N SER A 106 -1.07 -25.73 5.16
CA SER A 106 -0.06 -25.83 6.23
C SER A 106 0.35 -24.47 6.82
N GLY A 107 0.24 -23.39 6.04
CA GLY A 107 0.74 -22.08 6.41
C GLY A 107 2.25 -21.93 6.36
N GLU A 108 2.99 -22.95 5.92
CA GLU A 108 4.45 -22.89 5.77
C GLU A 108 4.87 -21.97 4.62
N MET A 109 5.98 -21.26 4.74
CA MET A 109 6.54 -20.47 3.64
C MET A 109 7.02 -21.37 2.51
N ILE A 110 6.55 -21.11 1.29
CA ILE A 110 6.82 -21.94 0.11
C ILE A 110 7.73 -21.21 -0.88
N ARG A 111 8.54 -21.99 -1.61
CA ARG A 111 9.39 -21.53 -2.71
C ARG A 111 9.00 -22.12 -4.05
N GLN A 112 8.07 -23.05 -4.04
CA GLN A 112 7.51 -23.68 -5.24
C GLN A 112 6.01 -23.81 -5.09
N PHE A 113 5.32 -23.69 -6.21
CA PHE A 113 3.87 -23.80 -6.29
C PHE A 113 3.48 -24.66 -7.48
N LYS A 114 2.70 -25.72 -7.23
CA LYS A 114 2.09 -26.50 -8.29
C LYS A 114 0.84 -25.79 -8.79
N ASN A 115 0.92 -25.25 -9.99
CA ASN A 115 -0.18 -24.50 -10.60
C ASN A 115 -1.33 -25.46 -10.94
N PRO A 116 -2.54 -25.30 -10.36
CA PRO A 116 -3.65 -26.22 -10.59
C PRO A 116 -4.25 -26.10 -12.01
N PHE A 117 -4.00 -25.01 -12.71
CA PHE A 117 -4.53 -24.77 -14.05
C PHE A 117 -3.62 -25.32 -15.15
N THR A 118 -2.30 -25.31 -14.94
CA THR A 118 -1.31 -25.79 -15.92
C THR A 118 -0.71 -27.13 -15.54
N GLY A 119 -0.79 -27.50 -14.26
CA GLY A 119 -0.13 -28.70 -13.70
C GLY A 119 1.38 -28.54 -13.48
N GLU A 120 1.95 -27.41 -13.86
CA GLU A 120 3.39 -27.11 -13.74
C GLU A 120 3.78 -26.74 -12.30
N VAL A 121 5.04 -27.03 -11.95
CA VAL A 121 5.65 -26.59 -10.70
C VAL A 121 6.48 -25.34 -11.00
N ASN A 122 6.05 -24.21 -10.48
CA ASN A 122 6.68 -22.92 -10.69
C ASN A 122 7.51 -22.53 -9.46
N THR A 123 8.69 -21.94 -9.69
CA THR A 123 9.45 -21.28 -8.62
C THR A 123 8.80 -19.95 -8.28
N ILE A 124 8.44 -19.79 -7.02
CA ILE A 124 7.85 -18.57 -6.51
C ILE A 124 8.93 -17.51 -6.32
N LEU A 125 8.69 -16.34 -6.89
CA LEU A 125 9.51 -15.16 -6.63
C LEU A 125 8.79 -14.25 -5.63
N PRO A 126 9.47 -13.75 -4.60
CA PRO A 126 8.88 -12.78 -3.68
C PRO A 126 8.46 -11.54 -4.44
N ASN A 127 7.40 -10.89 -3.96
CA ASN A 127 6.97 -9.63 -4.55
C ASN A 127 7.68 -8.48 -3.82
N ILE A 128 8.58 -7.80 -4.52
CA ILE A 128 9.47 -6.79 -3.96
C ILE A 128 9.20 -5.43 -4.59
N ARG A 129 9.23 -4.41 -3.76
CA ARG A 129 9.32 -3.01 -4.16
C ARG A 129 10.38 -2.32 -3.32
N ARG A 130 11.25 -1.59 -3.97
CA ARG A 130 12.25 -0.73 -3.33
C ARG A 130 12.01 0.73 -3.70
N ALA A 131 12.28 1.62 -2.78
CA ALA A 131 12.18 3.06 -3.01
C ALA A 131 13.10 3.52 -4.16
N SER A 132 14.33 3.00 -4.23
CA SER A 132 15.28 3.28 -5.31
C SER A 132 14.81 2.87 -6.71
N LEU A 133 13.74 2.10 -6.81
CA LEU A 133 13.11 1.79 -8.11
C LEU A 133 12.06 2.84 -8.53
N GLY A 134 12.12 4.05 -7.96
CA GLY A 134 11.27 5.17 -8.33
C GLY A 134 9.81 5.03 -7.94
N ARG A 135 9.55 4.34 -6.87
CA ARG A 135 8.19 4.10 -6.36
C ARG A 135 7.85 4.95 -5.15
N GLY A 136 8.62 6.00 -4.90
CA GLY A 136 8.26 7.05 -3.97
C GLY A 136 7.05 7.85 -4.48
N LEU A 137 6.36 8.50 -3.56
CA LEU A 137 5.24 9.39 -3.85
C LEU A 137 5.58 10.78 -3.36
N ASN A 138 5.40 11.79 -4.19
CA ASN A 138 5.33 13.16 -3.73
C ASN A 138 3.87 13.47 -3.39
N ILE A 139 3.64 13.89 -2.15
CA ILE A 139 2.31 14.24 -1.65
C ILE A 139 2.31 15.70 -1.25
N SER A 140 1.40 16.46 -1.83
CA SER A 140 1.19 17.87 -1.52
C SER A 140 -0.30 18.18 -1.39
N THR A 141 -0.63 19.41 -1.04
CA THR A 141 -2.01 19.88 -1.07
C THR A 141 -2.64 19.86 -2.47
N MET A 142 -1.79 19.83 -3.51
CA MET A 142 -2.20 19.74 -4.92
C MET A 142 -2.31 18.30 -5.41
N GLY A 143 -2.30 17.31 -4.51
CA GLY A 143 -2.50 15.90 -4.85
C GLY A 143 -1.27 15.02 -4.64
N VAL A 144 -1.36 13.79 -5.13
CA VAL A 144 -0.35 12.75 -4.97
C VAL A 144 0.22 12.39 -6.33
N ARG A 145 1.55 12.44 -6.44
CA ARG A 145 2.27 12.13 -7.68
C ARG A 145 3.33 11.07 -7.41
N PRO A 146 3.44 10.03 -8.26
CA PRO A 146 4.62 9.16 -8.25
C PRO A 146 5.86 9.99 -8.60
N THR A 147 6.96 9.82 -7.86
CA THR A 147 8.21 10.57 -8.11
C THR A 147 8.77 10.32 -9.52
N ALA A 148 8.48 9.16 -10.11
CA ALA A 148 8.92 8.77 -11.46
C ALA A 148 8.08 9.35 -12.62
N PHE A 149 6.93 10.02 -12.35
CA PHE A 149 5.99 10.47 -13.39
C PHE A 149 5.59 11.94 -13.22
N ILE A 150 6.53 12.78 -12.91
CA ILE A 150 6.31 14.19 -12.47
C ILE A 150 5.55 15.06 -13.50
N GLU A 151 5.50 14.70 -14.77
CA GLU A 151 5.07 15.66 -15.81
C GLU A 151 3.57 15.65 -16.18
N LYS A 152 2.75 14.72 -15.72
CA LYS A 152 1.39 14.55 -16.30
C LYS A 152 0.24 14.24 -15.34
N MET A 153 0.38 14.38 -14.04
CA MET A 153 -0.77 14.12 -13.16
C MET A 153 -1.47 15.43 -12.78
N ALA A 154 -2.80 15.36 -12.72
CA ALA A 154 -3.66 16.52 -12.48
C ALA A 154 -3.31 17.25 -11.17
N ASP A 155 -3.36 18.58 -11.22
CA ASP A 155 -3.19 19.47 -10.08
C ASP A 155 -4.50 19.58 -9.29
N ASP A 156 -5.09 18.43 -8.93
CA ASP A 156 -6.33 18.41 -8.16
C ASP A 156 -6.00 18.52 -6.66
N PRO A 157 -6.76 19.36 -5.92
CA PRO A 157 -6.59 19.47 -4.48
C PRO A 157 -6.73 18.12 -3.78
N LEU A 158 -5.85 17.83 -2.82
CA LEU A 158 -5.90 16.59 -2.06
C LEU A 158 -7.11 16.60 -1.10
N ILE A 159 -8.22 16.04 -1.55
CA ILE A 159 -9.43 15.82 -0.76
C ILE A 159 -9.70 14.32 -0.73
N LEU A 160 -9.75 13.75 0.47
CA LEU A 160 -9.83 12.32 0.69
C LEU A 160 -11.19 11.91 1.24
N ASP A 161 -11.55 10.65 1.05
CA ASP A 161 -12.81 10.05 1.49
C ASP A 161 -12.69 9.58 2.94
N TRP A 162 -13.19 10.40 3.87
CA TRP A 162 -13.19 10.15 5.30
C TRP A 162 -14.56 9.78 5.83
N THR A 163 -14.63 8.77 6.68
CA THR A 163 -15.83 8.38 7.41
C THR A 163 -15.58 8.43 8.91
N PHE A 164 -16.49 9.08 9.64
CA PHE A 164 -16.43 9.20 11.09
C PHE A 164 -17.39 8.22 11.75
N GLY A 165 -16.88 7.40 12.66
CA GLY A 165 -17.67 6.57 13.56
C GLY A 165 -17.50 7.00 15.01
N PRO A 166 -18.16 6.31 15.96
CA PRO A 166 -18.13 6.72 17.38
C PRO A 166 -16.75 6.63 18.03
N LYS A 167 -15.90 5.71 17.57
CA LYS A 167 -14.57 5.45 18.12
C LYS A 167 -13.48 5.31 17.08
N THR A 168 -13.84 5.39 15.80
CA THR A 168 -12.94 5.06 14.69
C THR A 168 -13.14 6.05 13.58
N ILE A 169 -12.06 6.44 12.95
CA ILE A 169 -12.06 7.14 11.67
C ILE A 169 -11.58 6.18 10.57
N TRP A 170 -12.22 6.25 9.41
CA TRP A 170 -11.82 5.50 8.21
C TRP A 170 -11.37 6.45 7.12
N LEU A 171 -10.32 6.04 6.41
CA LEU A 171 -9.90 6.63 5.15
C LEU A 171 -10.07 5.58 4.04
N HIS A 172 -10.92 5.89 3.08
CA HIS A 172 -11.16 5.02 1.94
C HIS A 172 -10.32 5.47 0.75
N ASN A 173 -9.58 4.55 0.18
CA ASN A 173 -8.78 4.78 -1.01
C ASN A 173 -9.14 3.75 -2.08
N GLN A 174 -9.55 4.24 -3.24
CA GLN A 174 -9.81 3.40 -4.39
C GLN A 174 -9.03 3.91 -5.59
N THR A 175 -8.24 3.02 -6.17
CA THR A 175 -7.52 3.30 -7.41
C THR A 175 -8.02 2.38 -8.50
N ALA A 176 -8.52 2.96 -9.57
CA ALA A 176 -8.77 2.27 -10.84
C ALA A 176 -7.66 2.65 -11.81
N TYR A 177 -7.08 1.65 -12.47
CA TYR A 177 -6.08 1.91 -13.48
C TYR A 177 -6.74 2.20 -14.84
N PRO A 178 -6.13 3.06 -15.69
CA PRO A 178 -6.70 3.42 -16.97
C PRO A 178 -7.01 2.20 -17.83
N PRO A 179 -8.08 2.25 -18.66
CA PRO A 179 -8.34 1.23 -19.66
C PRO A 179 -7.19 1.14 -20.66
N GLY A 180 -6.95 -0.05 -21.21
CA GLY A 180 -5.86 -0.31 -22.17
C GLY A 180 -4.65 -1.03 -21.59
N LEU A 181 -4.65 -1.33 -20.30
CA LEU A 181 -3.71 -2.30 -19.74
C LEU A 181 -4.13 -3.73 -20.13
N SER A 182 -3.15 -4.59 -20.31
CA SER A 182 -3.34 -5.99 -20.76
C SER A 182 -4.21 -6.84 -19.81
N ALA A 183 -4.45 -6.36 -18.59
CA ALA A 183 -5.34 -7.00 -17.62
C ALA A 183 -5.95 -5.96 -16.67
N PRO A 184 -7.14 -6.22 -16.12
CA PRO A 184 -7.77 -5.32 -15.19
C PRO A 184 -6.90 -5.13 -13.94
N ARG A 185 -6.83 -3.90 -13.47
CA ARG A 185 -6.14 -3.55 -12.22
C ARG A 185 -7.02 -2.62 -11.42
N MET A 186 -7.25 -2.97 -10.18
CA MET A 186 -7.99 -2.15 -9.24
C MET A 186 -7.43 -2.40 -7.84
N GLN A 187 -7.34 -1.36 -7.06
CA GLN A 187 -7.04 -1.48 -5.64
C GLN A 187 -8.11 -0.73 -4.87
N ARG A 188 -8.64 -1.35 -3.84
CA ARG A 188 -9.43 -0.69 -2.81
C ARG A 188 -8.77 -0.98 -1.47
N MET A 189 -8.45 0.09 -0.75
CA MET A 189 -7.90 0.01 0.59
C MET A 189 -8.72 0.89 1.53
N THR A 190 -9.01 0.38 2.72
CA THR A 190 -9.57 1.16 3.82
C THR A 190 -8.59 1.10 4.96
N MET A 191 -8.08 2.26 5.36
CA MET A 191 -7.30 2.44 6.58
C MET A 191 -8.21 2.93 7.68
N PHE A 192 -7.96 2.53 8.92
CA PHE A 192 -8.76 2.95 10.07
C PHE A 192 -7.90 3.07 11.33
N ALA A 193 -8.23 4.06 12.14
CA ALA A 193 -7.52 4.39 13.37
C ALA A 193 -8.47 4.82 14.47
N PRO A 194 -8.06 4.82 15.75
CA PRO A 194 -8.81 5.40 16.83
C PRO A 194 -9.10 6.89 16.58
N ILE A 195 -10.35 7.29 16.83
CA ILE A 195 -10.77 8.69 16.60
C ILE A 195 -10.08 9.65 17.56
N GLU A 196 -9.75 9.21 18.79
CA GLU A 196 -9.01 9.98 19.76
C GLU A 196 -7.63 10.42 19.28
N GLU A 197 -6.90 9.54 18.58
CA GLU A 197 -5.60 9.87 18.00
C GLU A 197 -5.75 10.86 16.82
N PHE A 198 -6.81 10.73 16.04
CA PHE A 198 -7.11 11.67 14.97
C PHE A 198 -7.43 13.08 15.51
N LEU A 199 -8.12 13.17 16.63
CA LEU A 199 -8.49 14.43 17.26
C LEU A 199 -7.34 15.05 18.07
N ASP A 200 -6.35 14.26 18.46
CA ASP A 200 -5.14 14.74 19.11
C ASP A 200 -4.25 15.47 18.11
N LYS A 201 -4.09 16.78 18.29
CA LYS A 201 -3.27 17.63 17.42
C LYS A 201 -1.77 17.40 17.57
N GLU A 202 -1.35 16.83 18.69
CA GLU A 202 0.06 16.56 19.01
C GLU A 202 0.51 15.17 18.53
N ALA A 203 -0.43 14.27 18.19
CA ALA A 203 -0.09 12.96 17.70
C ALA A 203 0.61 13.07 16.32
N LEU A 204 1.81 12.56 16.22
CA LEU A 204 2.59 12.56 14.98
C LEU A 204 2.24 11.39 14.06
N SER A 205 1.63 10.34 14.59
CA SER A 205 1.27 9.10 13.91
C SER A 205 0.02 8.50 14.54
N PHE A 206 -0.73 7.68 13.81
CA PHE A 206 -1.89 6.94 14.34
C PHE A 206 -1.60 5.44 14.39
N SER A 207 -2.21 4.77 15.38
CA SER A 207 -2.26 3.30 15.47
C SER A 207 -3.22 2.75 14.42
N THR A 208 -2.72 2.64 13.21
CA THR A 208 -3.55 2.37 12.02
C THR A 208 -3.57 0.89 11.67
N MET A 209 -4.74 0.42 11.26
CA MET A 209 -4.93 -0.86 10.58
C MET A 209 -5.46 -0.62 9.17
N PHE A 210 -5.33 -1.62 8.29
CA PHE A 210 -5.97 -1.56 6.98
C PHE A 210 -6.58 -2.89 6.56
N THR A 211 -7.50 -2.82 5.62
CA THR A 211 -7.89 -3.92 4.76
C THR A 211 -7.80 -3.49 3.32
N ALA A 212 -7.34 -4.38 2.46
CA ALA A 212 -7.19 -4.10 1.04
C ALA A 212 -7.65 -5.26 0.17
N THR A 213 -8.22 -4.91 -0.98
CA THR A 213 -8.51 -5.85 -2.05
C THR A 213 -7.86 -5.32 -3.33
N VAL A 214 -7.04 -6.13 -3.97
CA VAL A 214 -6.31 -5.77 -5.18
C VAL A 214 -6.57 -6.79 -6.27
N LEU A 215 -7.10 -6.31 -7.39
CA LEU A 215 -7.24 -7.08 -8.62
C LEU A 215 -6.00 -6.83 -9.48
N MET A 216 -5.32 -7.90 -9.87
CA MET A 216 -4.07 -7.83 -10.63
C MET A 216 -3.98 -8.92 -11.71
N PRO A 217 -3.19 -8.68 -12.77
CA PRO A 217 -2.79 -9.75 -13.68
C PRO A 217 -2.19 -10.94 -12.92
N TRP A 218 -2.10 -12.07 -13.60
CA TRP A 218 -1.29 -13.19 -13.12
C TRP A 218 0.12 -12.72 -12.76
N LEU A 219 0.69 -13.27 -11.72
CA LEU A 219 2.09 -12.97 -11.39
C LEU A 219 3.00 -13.66 -12.43
N PRO A 220 4.10 -13.00 -12.84
CA PRO A 220 4.96 -13.51 -13.91
C PRO A 220 5.43 -14.95 -13.71
N TRP A 221 5.73 -15.32 -12.45
CA TRP A 221 6.22 -16.66 -12.12
C TRP A 221 5.14 -17.75 -12.23
N MET A 222 3.86 -17.40 -12.42
CA MET A 222 2.76 -18.38 -12.51
C MET A 222 2.68 -19.09 -13.88
N GLY A 223 3.35 -18.57 -14.91
CA GLY A 223 3.28 -19.16 -16.26
C GLY A 223 1.89 -19.11 -16.88
N MET A 224 1.12 -18.06 -16.56
CA MET A 224 -0.30 -17.93 -16.93
C MET A 224 -0.56 -16.86 -18.01
N ASP A 225 0.47 -16.43 -18.75
CA ASP A 225 0.36 -15.30 -19.69
C ASP A 225 -0.70 -15.50 -20.80
N ASN A 226 -0.98 -16.76 -21.16
CA ASN A 226 -1.97 -17.12 -22.17
C ASN A 226 -3.29 -17.64 -21.58
N VAL A 227 -3.47 -17.56 -20.28
CA VAL A 227 -4.68 -18.00 -19.60
C VAL A 227 -5.53 -16.77 -19.23
N GLU A 228 -6.76 -16.74 -19.74
CA GLU A 228 -7.69 -15.68 -19.37
C GLU A 228 -7.97 -15.74 -17.86
N GLY A 229 -7.84 -14.58 -17.20
CA GLY A 229 -8.10 -14.48 -15.78
C GLY A 229 -7.14 -13.52 -15.08
N HIS A 230 -7.15 -13.58 -13.75
CA HIS A 230 -6.39 -12.66 -12.93
C HIS A 230 -6.25 -13.19 -11.49
N THR A 231 -5.45 -12.48 -10.69
CA THR A 231 -5.35 -12.68 -9.25
C THR A 231 -6.16 -11.64 -8.50
N LEU A 232 -6.77 -12.05 -7.38
CA LEU A 232 -7.41 -11.17 -6.43
C LEU A 232 -6.69 -11.33 -5.09
N TRP A 233 -6.08 -10.26 -4.61
CA TRP A 233 -5.40 -10.20 -3.34
C TRP A 233 -6.34 -9.63 -2.30
N HIS A 234 -6.53 -10.31 -1.21
CA HIS A 234 -7.25 -9.76 -0.06
C HIS A 234 -6.36 -9.87 1.17
N ALA A 235 -6.05 -8.73 1.77
CA ALA A 235 -5.13 -8.63 2.90
C ALA A 235 -5.63 -7.66 3.95
N SER A 236 -5.17 -7.89 5.17
CA SER A 236 -5.32 -6.96 6.30
C SER A 236 -3.97 -6.78 6.96
N GLY A 237 -3.73 -5.61 7.50
CA GLY A 237 -2.46 -5.30 8.14
C GLY A 237 -2.58 -4.24 9.21
N VAL A 238 -1.49 -4.09 9.93
CA VAL A 238 -1.35 -3.17 11.07
C VAL A 238 -0.03 -2.41 10.95
N LYS A 239 -0.07 -1.14 11.29
CA LYS A 239 1.12 -0.33 11.45
C LYS A 239 1.85 -0.74 12.73
N LEU A 240 3.16 -0.87 12.66
CA LEU A 240 4.03 -1.27 13.75
C LEU A 240 4.88 -0.07 14.20
N ASP A 241 5.28 -0.08 15.46
CA ASP A 241 6.20 0.94 16.00
C ASP A 241 7.65 0.69 15.57
N SER A 242 7.98 -0.55 15.23
CA SER A 242 9.34 -0.95 14.87
C SER A 242 9.33 -2.19 13.98
N ILE A 243 10.31 -2.29 13.09
CA ILE A 243 10.55 -3.47 12.25
C ILE A 243 10.81 -4.75 13.08
N ASN A 244 11.29 -4.60 14.31
CA ASN A 244 11.52 -5.72 15.22
C ASN A 244 10.21 -6.36 15.76
N GLN A 245 9.06 -5.74 15.49
CA GLN A 245 7.73 -6.30 15.82
C GLN A 245 7.17 -7.20 14.72
N LEU A 246 7.89 -7.34 13.58
CA LEU A 246 7.54 -8.33 12.58
C LEU A 246 7.60 -9.74 13.14
N PRO A 247 6.75 -10.68 12.67
CA PRO A 247 6.84 -12.08 13.06
C PRO A 247 8.25 -12.63 12.87
N GLU A 248 8.74 -13.38 13.86
CA GLU A 248 10.14 -13.82 13.91
C GLU A 248 10.60 -14.57 12.64
N GLU A 249 9.78 -15.51 12.16
CA GLU A 249 10.09 -16.27 10.94
C GLU A 249 10.18 -15.35 9.72
N TYR A 250 9.24 -14.40 9.59
CA TYR A 250 9.21 -13.44 8.50
C TYR A 250 10.45 -12.53 8.55
N TYR A 251 10.73 -11.95 9.72
CA TYR A 251 11.88 -11.05 9.92
C TYR A 251 13.20 -11.76 9.61
N LYS A 252 13.38 -12.98 10.14
CA LYS A 252 14.57 -13.78 9.88
C LYS A 252 14.78 -14.01 8.39
N ARG A 253 13.77 -14.46 7.69
CA ARG A 253 13.85 -14.72 6.25
C ARG A 253 14.10 -13.44 5.44
N MET A 254 13.45 -12.34 5.80
CA MET A 254 13.71 -11.03 5.19
C MET A 254 15.17 -10.63 5.35
N MET A 255 15.75 -10.77 6.54
CA MET A 255 17.15 -10.41 6.80
C MET A 255 18.16 -11.33 6.10
N GLU A 256 17.80 -12.60 5.87
CA GLU A 256 18.62 -13.56 5.13
C GLU A 256 18.60 -13.32 3.61
N GLU A 257 17.44 -12.96 3.05
CA GLU A 257 17.24 -12.89 1.60
C GLU A 257 17.25 -11.44 1.06
N HIS A 258 16.75 -10.48 1.85
CA HIS A 258 16.51 -9.09 1.43
C HIS A 258 16.83 -8.07 2.53
N PRO A 259 18.05 -8.11 3.14
CA PRO A 259 18.41 -7.22 4.26
C PRO A 259 18.34 -5.73 3.88
N GLU A 260 18.48 -5.40 2.60
CA GLU A 260 18.39 -4.05 2.07
C GLU A 260 16.99 -3.41 2.25
N LEU A 261 15.94 -4.22 2.46
CA LEU A 261 14.57 -3.73 2.68
C LEU A 261 14.29 -3.36 4.15
N SER A 262 15.24 -3.67 5.04
CA SER A 262 15.10 -3.37 6.47
C SER A 262 15.28 -1.89 6.83
N ARG A 263 15.78 -1.08 5.91
CA ARG A 263 16.03 0.36 6.09
C ARG A 263 16.03 1.08 4.75
N PHE A 264 15.82 2.40 4.79
CA PHE A 264 16.02 3.27 3.64
C PHE A 264 17.47 3.75 3.58
N ASN A 265 18.03 3.78 2.38
CA ASN A 265 19.29 4.46 2.09
C ASN A 265 18.98 5.73 1.28
N LEU A 266 18.93 6.88 1.94
CA LEU A 266 18.51 8.13 1.31
C LEU A 266 19.37 8.54 0.13
N GLN A 267 20.64 8.12 0.07
CA GLN A 267 21.51 8.42 -1.08
C GLN A 267 21.14 7.64 -2.33
N GLU A 268 20.60 6.42 -2.16
CA GLU A 268 20.20 5.54 -3.25
C GLU A 268 18.70 5.62 -3.54
N ASP A 269 17.89 5.89 -2.51
CA ASP A 269 16.43 5.82 -2.58
C ASP A 269 15.78 7.15 -3.00
N THR A 270 16.52 8.28 -2.91
CA THR A 270 16.08 9.58 -3.39
C THR A 270 16.79 9.94 -4.70
N GLY A 271 16.05 10.40 -5.68
CA GLY A 271 16.60 10.85 -6.94
C GLY A 271 15.80 10.42 -8.16
N PRO A 272 16.10 10.93 -9.34
CA PRO A 272 15.42 10.57 -10.55
C PRO A 272 15.68 9.10 -10.87
N VAL A 273 14.63 8.36 -11.16
CA VAL A 273 14.74 6.98 -11.65
C VAL A 273 15.31 7.01 -13.05
N ILE A 274 16.48 6.43 -13.19
CA ILE A 274 17.03 6.12 -14.51
C ILE A 274 16.52 4.72 -14.86
N TYR A 275 15.62 4.65 -15.82
CA TYR A 275 15.27 3.37 -16.46
C TYR A 275 16.40 3.04 -17.45
N GLU A 276 17.19 2.03 -17.16
CA GLU A 276 18.04 1.37 -18.15
C GLU A 276 17.24 0.37 -18.98
#